data_7361375d9970c8ac0dc0323873661423
#
_entry.id   7361375d9970c8ac0dc0323873661423
#
_cell.length_a   1.000
_cell.length_b   1.000
_cell.length_c   1.000
_cell.angle_alpha   90.00
_cell.angle_beta   90.00
_cell.angle_gamma   90.00
#
_symmetry.space_group_name_H-M   'P 1'
#
loop_
_entity.id
_entity.type
_entity.pdbx_description
1 polymer ?
#
loop_
_entity_poly.entity_id
_entity_poly.type
_entity_poly.pdbx_seq_one_letter_code
_entity_poly.pdbx_strand_id
1 'polypeptide(L)'
;MPTLTSRREFFRLPYPITSGATLVVAGTNYKVGEISERGLRVVTGVGRFAVDAPVEGTLILTMGVRCPVLGSVLRIEDDSFVVRLDRGPSTRDVIREQLHVAKAFPDWKPTPA
;
A
#
# COMPACT_ATOMS: atom_id res chain seq x y z
N MET A 1 21.95 -12.41 15.80
CA MET A 1 21.67 -11.93 15.20
C MET A 1 20.87 -11.40 14.93
N PRO A 2 20.49 -11.29 15.05
CA PRO A 2 19.59 -10.89 14.52
C PRO A 2 19.38 -9.79 14.24
N THR A 3 19.57 -9.37 14.41
CA THR A 3 19.52 -8.33 13.86
C THR A 3 19.14 -8.10 12.54
N LEU A 4 19.28 -8.94 11.86
CA LEU A 4 18.96 -8.87 10.59
C LEU A 4 17.60 -8.58 10.35
N THR A 5 16.81 -9.05 11.05
CA THR A 5 15.42 -8.87 10.83
C THR A 5 14.95 -7.50 11.07
N SER A 6 15.68 -6.75 11.79
CA SER A 6 15.21 -5.43 12.11
C SER A 6 15.07 -4.53 10.93
N ARG A 7 15.65 -4.86 9.81
CA ARG A 7 15.54 -4.02 8.69
C ARG A 7 14.21 -4.03 8.08
N ARG A 8 13.51 -5.12 8.22
CA ARG A 8 12.23 -5.24 7.59
C ARG A 8 11.22 -5.59 8.62
N GLU A 9 10.80 -4.57 9.31
CA GLU A 9 9.84 -4.73 10.38
C GLU A 9 8.43 -4.91 9.88
N PHE A 10 8.15 -4.49 8.66
CA PHE A 10 6.80 -4.48 8.14
C PHE A 10 6.68 -5.29 6.89
N PHE A 11 5.61 -6.02 6.78
CA PHE A 11 5.30 -6.76 5.58
C PHE A 11 5.00 -5.80 4.45
N ARG A 12 5.52 -6.11 3.29
CA ARG A 12 5.18 -5.42 2.06
C ARG A 12 4.44 -6.38 1.17
N LEU A 13 3.34 -5.90 0.62
CA LEU A 13 2.53 -6.68 -0.30
C LEU A 13 2.45 -5.93 -1.63
N PRO A 14 3.30 -6.29 -2.61
CA PRO A 14 3.11 -5.80 -3.97
C PRO A 14 1.97 -6.57 -4.61
N TYR A 15 1.15 -5.86 -5.38
CA TYR A 15 0.02 -6.48 -6.07
C TYR A 15 0.40 -6.89 -7.48
N PRO A 16 -0.29 -7.90 -8.05
CA PRO A 16 -0.18 -8.16 -9.49
C PRO A 16 -0.61 -6.92 -10.27
N ILE A 17 -0.10 -6.76 -11.48
CA ILE A 17 -0.38 -5.57 -12.28
C ILE A 17 -1.87 -5.33 -12.48
N THR A 18 -2.65 -6.39 -12.59
CA THR A 18 -4.09 -6.29 -12.85
C THR A 18 -4.92 -6.18 -11.57
N SER A 19 -4.29 -6.10 -10.43
CA SER A 19 -4.98 -6.05 -9.14
C SER A 19 -4.39 -4.94 -8.28
N GLY A 20 -5.05 -4.61 -7.21
CA GLY A 20 -4.55 -3.64 -6.27
C GLY A 20 -5.65 -3.13 -5.37
N ALA A 21 -5.23 -2.55 -4.25
CA ALA A 21 -6.16 -1.86 -3.35
C ALA A 21 -6.52 -0.51 -3.95
N THR A 22 -7.52 0.11 -3.38
CA THR A 22 -7.97 1.44 -3.78
C THR A 22 -7.78 2.40 -2.61
N LEU A 23 -7.16 3.53 -2.88
CA LEU A 23 -7.08 4.61 -1.90
C LEU A 23 -8.09 5.67 -2.31
N VAL A 24 -8.99 6.02 -1.40
CA VAL A 24 -9.98 7.06 -1.63
C VAL A 24 -9.60 8.28 -0.82
N VAL A 25 -9.34 9.39 -1.50
CA VAL A 25 -9.01 10.66 -0.85
C VAL A 25 -9.92 11.73 -1.44
N ALA A 26 -10.68 12.41 -0.59
CA ALA A 26 -11.57 13.50 -1.00
C ALA A 26 -12.48 13.07 -2.16
N GLY A 27 -12.98 11.84 -2.13
CA GLY A 27 -13.90 11.34 -3.15
C GLY A 27 -13.25 10.85 -4.43
N THR A 28 -11.92 10.92 -4.53
CA THR A 28 -11.20 10.44 -5.73
C THR A 28 -10.54 9.11 -5.41
N ASN A 29 -10.64 8.16 -6.34
CA ASN A 29 -10.06 6.84 -6.21
C ASN A 29 -8.69 6.78 -6.86
N TYR A 30 -7.73 6.22 -6.14
CA TYR A 30 -6.37 6.01 -6.64
C TYR A 30 -6.03 4.54 -6.54
N LYS A 31 -5.33 4.03 -7.55
CA LYS A 31 -4.92 2.62 -7.54
C LYS A 31 -3.64 2.48 -6.74
N VAL A 32 -3.60 1.49 -5.86
CA VAL A 32 -2.47 1.21 -5.00
C VAL A 32 -1.79 -0.06 -5.49
N GLY A 33 -0.50 0.02 -5.76
CA GLY A 33 0.27 -1.11 -6.28
C GLY A 33 1.03 -1.89 -5.21
N GLU A 34 1.16 -1.33 -4.01
CA GLU A 34 1.85 -2.01 -2.93
C GLU A 34 1.37 -1.44 -1.61
N ILE A 35 1.17 -2.30 -0.61
CA ILE A 35 0.78 -1.87 0.73
C ILE A 35 1.70 -2.45 1.79
N SER A 36 1.80 -1.73 2.91
CA SER A 36 2.37 -2.23 4.15
C SER A 36 1.68 -1.47 5.29
N GLU A 37 2.05 -1.80 6.53
CA GLU A 37 1.50 -1.07 7.67
C GLU A 37 1.89 0.40 7.66
N ARG A 38 3.05 0.71 7.11
CA ARG A 38 3.63 2.05 7.19
C ARG A 38 3.72 2.77 5.87
N GLY A 39 3.23 2.18 4.80
CA GLY A 39 3.32 2.87 3.52
C GLY A 39 2.48 2.28 2.43
N LEU A 40 2.24 3.11 1.43
CA LEU A 40 1.52 2.74 0.22
C LEU A 40 2.32 3.23 -0.97
N ARG A 41 2.33 2.43 -2.03
CA ARG A 41 2.79 2.90 -3.33
C ARG A 41 1.55 3.08 -4.20
N VAL A 42 1.31 4.31 -4.61
CA VAL A 42 0.13 4.68 -5.39
C VAL A 42 0.57 4.85 -6.84
N VAL A 43 -0.11 4.16 -7.74
CA VAL A 43 0.32 4.07 -9.15
C VAL A 43 -0.57 4.85 -10.11
N THR A 44 -1.47 5.68 -9.61
CA THR A 44 -2.23 6.62 -10.41
C THR A 44 -2.22 7.97 -9.71
N GLY A 45 -2.56 9.03 -10.43
CA GLY A 45 -2.66 10.35 -9.83
C GLY A 45 -1.34 11.01 -9.54
N VAL A 46 -0.26 10.57 -10.18
CA VAL A 46 1.03 11.24 -10.05
C VAL A 46 0.87 12.71 -10.49
N GLY A 47 1.39 13.61 -9.68
CA GLY A 47 1.22 15.04 -9.94
C GLY A 47 0.07 15.68 -9.18
N ARG A 48 -0.81 14.89 -8.57
CA ARG A 48 -1.91 15.42 -7.78
C ARG A 48 -1.49 15.86 -6.40
N PHE A 49 -0.37 15.35 -5.92
CA PHE A 49 0.13 15.64 -4.58
C PHE A 49 1.57 16.08 -4.66
N ALA A 50 1.96 17.00 -3.81
CA ALA A 50 3.36 17.38 -3.65
C ALA A 50 4.00 16.53 -2.56
N VAL A 51 5.33 16.48 -2.54
CA VAL A 51 6.05 15.87 -1.43
C VAL A 51 5.65 16.55 -0.13
N ASP A 52 5.48 15.78 0.91
CA ASP A 52 5.04 16.22 2.24
C ASP A 52 3.56 16.61 2.32
N ALA A 53 2.82 16.55 1.21
CA ALA A 53 1.39 16.81 1.27
C ALA A 53 0.69 15.80 2.17
N PRO A 54 -0.26 16.24 3.00
CA PRO A 54 -0.99 15.31 3.85
C PRO A 54 -1.92 14.44 3.02
N VAL A 55 -2.07 13.18 3.45
CA VAL A 55 -2.98 12.24 2.83
C VAL A 55 -3.86 11.67 3.94
N GLU A 56 -5.16 11.89 3.80
CA GLU A 56 -6.13 11.35 4.73
C GLU A 56 -7.25 10.73 3.91
N GLY A 57 -7.57 9.49 4.16
CA GLY A 57 -8.59 8.82 3.37
C GLY A 57 -8.87 7.42 3.84
N THR A 58 -9.36 6.60 2.92
CA THR A 58 -9.71 5.22 3.20
C THR A 58 -9.02 4.30 2.19
N LEU A 59 -8.33 3.31 2.71
CA LEU A 59 -7.74 2.26 1.89
C LEU A 59 -8.73 1.11 1.83
N ILE A 60 -9.12 0.72 0.63
CA ILE A 60 -10.03 -0.40 0.43
C ILE A 60 -9.21 -1.56 -0.12
N LEU A 61 -9.06 -2.60 0.68
CA LEU A 61 -8.32 -3.80 0.30
C LEU A 61 -9.11 -4.63 -0.68
N THR A 62 -8.43 -5.49 -1.44
CA THR A 62 -9.12 -6.33 -2.42
C THR A 62 -10.08 -7.31 -1.77
N MET A 63 -9.82 -7.68 -0.52
CA MET A 63 -10.73 -8.54 0.24
C MET A 63 -11.93 -7.78 0.78
N GLY A 64 -12.04 -6.47 0.50
CA GLY A 64 -13.20 -5.67 0.87
C GLY A 64 -13.09 -4.91 2.18
N VAL A 65 -12.02 -5.12 2.94
CA VAL A 65 -11.84 -4.42 4.20
C VAL A 65 -11.45 -2.96 3.94
N ARG A 66 -12.04 -2.06 4.71
CA ARG A 66 -11.76 -0.63 4.63
C ARG A 66 -10.92 -0.20 5.82
N CYS A 67 -9.82 0.46 5.55
CA CYS A 67 -8.89 0.89 6.59
C CYS A 67 -8.73 2.40 6.50
N PRO A 68 -9.01 3.14 7.57
CA PRO A 68 -8.68 4.57 7.57
C PRO A 68 -7.18 4.74 7.53
N VAL A 69 -6.72 5.69 6.73
CA VAL A 69 -5.29 5.96 6.59
C VAL A 69 -5.02 7.45 6.78
N LEU A 70 -3.85 7.74 7.35
CA LEU A 70 -3.40 9.08 7.57
C LEU A 70 -1.89 9.10 7.41
N GLY A 71 -1.38 10.01 6.62
CA GLY A 71 0.04 10.10 6.38
C GLY A 71 0.41 11.28 5.52
N SER A 72 1.52 11.16 4.83
CA SER A 72 2.00 12.22 3.95
C SER A 72 2.80 11.61 2.80
N VAL A 73 2.91 12.36 1.72
CA VAL A 73 3.67 11.91 0.55
C VAL A 73 5.15 11.95 0.89
N LEU A 74 5.79 10.79 0.83
CA LEU A 74 7.21 10.68 1.14
C LEU A 74 8.08 11.06 -0.04
N ARG A 75 7.73 10.57 -1.23
CA ARG A 75 8.47 10.88 -2.46
C ARG A 75 7.60 10.60 -3.66
N ILE A 76 7.97 11.23 -4.77
CA ILE A 76 7.28 11.10 -6.05
C ILE A 76 8.28 10.53 -7.05
N GLU A 77 7.84 9.52 -7.80
CA GLU A 77 8.62 8.88 -8.85
C GLU A 77 7.91 9.12 -10.19
N ASP A 78 8.47 8.61 -11.28
CA ASP A 78 7.93 8.91 -12.60
C ASP A 78 6.49 8.42 -12.78
N ASP A 79 6.20 7.23 -12.28
CA ASP A 79 4.91 6.58 -12.50
C ASP A 79 4.17 6.24 -11.22
N SER A 80 4.65 6.70 -10.09
CA SER A 80 4.03 6.39 -8.81
C SER A 80 4.46 7.38 -7.75
N PHE A 81 3.79 7.36 -6.60
CA PHE A 81 4.27 8.08 -5.44
C PHE A 81 4.08 7.21 -4.21
N VAL A 82 4.90 7.46 -3.21
CA VAL A 82 4.91 6.70 -1.97
C VAL A 82 4.35 7.56 -0.86
N VAL A 83 3.38 7.00 -0.14
CA VAL A 83 2.78 7.65 1.03
C VAL A 83 3.31 6.95 2.26
N ARG A 84 3.88 7.72 3.17
CA ARG A 84 4.25 7.22 4.48
C ARG A 84 3.05 7.35 5.38
N LEU A 85 2.68 6.27 6.06
CA LEU A 85 1.48 6.23 6.88
C LEU A 85 1.83 6.36 8.36
N ASP A 86 1.13 7.25 9.03
CA ASP A 86 1.13 7.32 10.49
C ASP A 86 0.03 6.41 11.03
N ARG A 87 -1.01 6.18 10.23
CA ARG A 87 -2.10 5.28 10.53
C ARG A 87 -2.46 4.53 9.26
N GLY A 88 -2.55 3.22 9.33
CA GLY A 88 -2.84 2.40 8.15
C GLY A 88 -3.32 1.00 8.53
N PRO A 89 -3.25 0.06 7.59
CA PRO A 89 -3.70 -1.29 7.85
C PRO A 89 -2.83 -1.96 8.91
N SER A 90 -3.41 -2.87 9.67
CA SER A 90 -2.66 -3.64 10.63
C SER A 90 -1.83 -4.71 9.92
N THR A 91 -0.82 -5.25 10.59
CA THR A 91 -0.07 -6.39 10.07
C THR A 91 -1.01 -7.53 9.71
N ARG A 92 -1.99 -7.77 10.56
CA ARG A 92 -2.97 -8.81 10.33
C ARG A 92 -3.72 -8.61 9.02
N ASP A 93 -4.15 -7.38 8.75
CA ASP A 93 -4.87 -7.08 7.53
C ASP A 93 -3.98 -7.25 6.31
N VAL A 94 -2.72 -6.84 6.39
CA VAL A 94 -1.78 -7.00 5.27
C VAL A 94 -1.56 -8.48 4.98
N ILE A 95 -1.40 -9.29 6.01
CA ILE A 95 -1.20 -10.74 5.83
C ILE A 95 -2.45 -11.38 5.23
N ARG A 96 -3.62 -11.00 5.71
CA ARG A 96 -4.87 -11.55 5.17
C ARG A 96 -5.07 -11.15 3.73
N GLU A 97 -4.74 -9.92 3.39
CA GLU A 97 -4.81 -9.46 2.02
C GLU A 97 -3.84 -10.24 1.13
N GLN A 98 -2.64 -10.52 1.63
CA GLN A 98 -1.67 -11.33 0.89
C GLN A 98 -2.22 -12.72 0.59
N LEU A 99 -2.85 -13.35 1.56
CA LEU A 99 -3.45 -14.67 1.35
C LEU A 99 -4.59 -14.60 0.35
N HIS A 100 -5.39 -13.54 0.41
CA HIS A 100 -6.47 -13.33 -0.53
C HIS A 100 -5.95 -13.18 -1.97
N VAL A 101 -4.91 -12.37 -2.15
CA VAL A 101 -4.30 -12.15 -3.46
C VAL A 101 -3.67 -13.44 -3.99
N ALA A 102 -2.98 -14.17 -3.15
CA ALA A 102 -2.34 -15.43 -3.55
C ALA A 102 -3.38 -16.45 -4.02
N LYS A 103 -4.55 -16.43 -3.42
CA LYS A 103 -5.61 -17.34 -3.79
C LYS A 103 -6.23 -16.98 -5.13
N ALA A 104 -6.37 -15.67 -5.39
CA ALA A 104 -6.94 -15.18 -6.65
C ALA A 104 -5.94 -15.27 -7.80
N PHE A 105 -4.65 -15.24 -7.51
CA PHE A 105 -3.59 -15.28 -8.53
C PHE A 105 -2.55 -16.32 -8.14
N PRO A 106 -2.86 -17.62 -8.33
CA PRO A 106 -1.99 -18.69 -7.82
C PRO A 106 -0.58 -18.66 -8.38
N ASP A 107 -0.39 -18.17 -9.60
CA ASP A 107 0.92 -18.11 -10.22
C ASP A 107 1.72 -16.88 -9.86
N TRP A 108 1.11 -15.92 -9.19
CA TRP A 108 1.79 -14.70 -8.81
C TRP A 108 2.65 -14.94 -7.58
N LYS A 109 3.89 -14.45 -7.63
CA LYS A 109 4.80 -14.53 -6.50
C LYS A 109 5.39 -13.16 -6.26
N PRO A 110 5.24 -12.62 -5.04
CA PRO A 110 5.84 -11.34 -4.74
C PRO A 110 7.35 -11.42 -4.79
N THR A 111 7.98 -10.37 -5.28
CA THR A 111 9.41 -10.29 -5.32
C THR A 111 9.92 -10.11 -3.89
N PRO A 112 10.90 -10.89 -3.46
CA PRO A 112 11.49 -10.69 -2.14
C PRO A 112 12.12 -9.31 -2.10
N ALA A 113 11.99 -8.66 -0.99
CA ALA A 113 12.44 -7.29 -0.89
C ALA A 113 13.90 -7.17 -0.54
#